data_d8d7a1b4f094e7d23e343954883f2054
#
_entry.id   d8d7a1b4f094e7d23e343954883f2054
#
_cell.length_a   1.000
_cell.length_b   1.000
_cell.length_c   1.000
_cell.angle_alpha   90.00
_cell.angle_beta   90.00
_cell.angle_gamma   90.00
#
_symmetry.space_group_name_H-M   'P 1'
#
loop_
_entity.id
_entity.type
_entity.pdbx_description
1 polymer ?
#
loop_
_entity_poly.entity_id
_entity_poly.type
_entity_poly.pdbx_seq_one_letter_code
_entity_poly.pdbx_strand_id
1 'polypeptide(L)'
;MTSTRSVAAAALLISSLASGAGAQAPAVSRSRADTPPLDALHARLDEAAASVLPKVVAWRRDLHAHPELGNQEVRTSAFLAEQLRGMGYEVRTGVAKTGVVALLKGGKPGPVVALRADMDALPVTEETGLPFASKARGEYGGREVGVMHACGHDFHMSILLGATEVLAGMKADLPGAVKIVFQPAEEGVPGEPGGAEVMVKEGVLDNPKVDAMFGLHVGITPLEAGSITFRPKGLMAGGDTYRIVVKGRQTHGAMPWAGVDPIVVAAQIVLGLQTVVSRQIDLTTAPAVVTVGTIEGGSRHNIVPDEVRMSGTIRTFDPGMRKEILARVKRTAEGIASAAGATAGLILDEGYPVTWNDAELTERMTPSLKRVAAGTFNPNVQPTTTSEDFSFYGQKVPALYFFLGVAPKGSDPAAWAANHSPRFSPDEAALITGVRALASLAVDYLAGAGK
;
A
#
# COMPACT_ATOMS: atom_id res chain seq x y z
N MET A 1 66.25 25.73 -17.26
CA MET A 1 67.34 24.88 -16.71
C MET A 1 66.81 23.50 -16.75
N THR A 2 67.03 22.74 -17.84
CA THR A 2 68.09 21.73 -18.03
C THR A 2 67.90 20.61 -16.98
N SER A 3 67.81 19.32 -17.26
CA SER A 3 68.27 18.48 -18.36
C SER A 3 67.80 17.08 -18.12
N THR A 4 67.33 16.41 -19.12
CA THR A 4 67.95 15.32 -19.93
C THR A 4 68.03 13.93 -19.31
N ARG A 5 67.31 13.00 -20.00
CA ARG A 5 67.77 11.72 -20.60
C ARG A 5 68.23 10.57 -19.70
N SER A 6 67.67 9.38 -19.86
CA SER A 6 68.31 8.38 -20.69
C SER A 6 67.46 7.15 -20.93
N VAL A 7 67.57 6.66 -22.13
CA VAL A 7 67.06 5.42 -22.76
C VAL A 7 67.96 4.27 -22.37
N ALA A 8 67.40 3.07 -22.17
CA ALA A 8 68.12 1.82 -22.41
C ALA A 8 67.11 0.73 -22.88
N ALA A 9 67.37 0.23 -24.05
CA ALA A 9 66.72 -0.87 -24.73
C ALA A 9 67.56 -2.17 -24.53
N ALA A 10 66.92 -3.26 -24.84
CA ALA A 10 67.39 -4.62 -25.16
C ALA A 10 66.90 -5.66 -24.14
N ALA A 11 66.45 -6.88 -24.45
CA ALA A 11 66.52 -7.65 -25.66
C ALA A 11 65.46 -8.77 -25.64
N LEU A 12 65.09 -9.24 -26.81
CA LEU A 12 64.30 -10.44 -27.09
C LEU A 12 64.82 -11.68 -26.39
N LEU A 13 63.94 -12.53 -25.89
CA LEU A 13 64.12 -13.97 -25.88
C LEU A 13 62.79 -14.65 -26.19
N ILE A 14 62.75 -15.28 -27.35
CA ILE A 14 61.73 -16.17 -27.88
C ILE A 14 61.95 -17.55 -27.23
N SER A 15 60.92 -18.07 -26.58
CA SER A 15 60.84 -19.53 -26.38
C SER A 15 59.37 -19.95 -26.62
N SER A 16 59.20 -20.65 -27.70
CA SER A 16 58.05 -21.47 -28.09
C SER A 16 57.90 -22.62 -27.12
N LEU A 17 56.67 -22.96 -26.76
CA LEU A 17 56.16 -24.31 -26.83
C LEU A 17 54.86 -24.49 -26.07
N ALA A 18 53.97 -25.18 -26.74
CA ALA A 18 52.92 -26.09 -26.34
C ALA A 18 51.48 -25.52 -26.27
N SER A 19 50.79 -25.78 -27.37
CA SER A 19 49.37 -25.88 -27.52
C SER A 19 48.79 -26.97 -26.56
N GLY A 20 48.14 -26.49 -25.51
CA GLY A 20 47.21 -27.29 -24.73
C GLY A 20 45.80 -26.94 -25.18
N ALA A 21 45.19 -27.76 -26.01
CA ALA A 21 43.75 -27.72 -26.33
C ALA A 21 42.97 -28.06 -25.08
N GLY A 22 42.65 -27.03 -24.28
CA GLY A 22 41.60 -27.15 -23.23
C GLY A 22 40.26 -27.22 -23.93
N ALA A 23 39.65 -28.39 -23.95
CA ALA A 23 38.28 -28.57 -24.36
C ALA A 23 37.38 -27.72 -23.44
N GLN A 24 36.89 -26.56 -23.95
CA GLN A 24 35.77 -25.86 -23.38
C GLN A 24 34.56 -26.79 -23.47
N ALA A 25 34.07 -27.24 -22.30
CA ALA A 25 32.76 -27.88 -22.22
C ALA A 25 31.72 -26.98 -22.89
N PRO A 26 30.84 -27.48 -23.71
CA PRO A 26 29.82 -26.69 -24.37
C PRO A 26 28.95 -26.03 -23.29
N ALA A 27 28.87 -24.70 -23.32
CA ALA A 27 27.88 -23.98 -22.57
C ALA A 27 26.51 -24.51 -23.00
N VAL A 28 25.87 -25.25 -22.10
CA VAL A 28 24.50 -25.74 -22.31
C VAL A 28 23.61 -24.49 -22.36
N SER A 29 23.38 -24.03 -23.56
CA SER A 29 22.28 -23.13 -23.88
C SER A 29 20.97 -23.89 -23.55
N ARG A 30 20.54 -23.80 -22.29
CA ARG A 30 19.23 -24.31 -21.88
C ARG A 30 18.20 -23.43 -22.57
N SER A 31 17.55 -24.01 -23.58
CA SER A 31 16.57 -23.35 -24.44
C SER A 31 15.37 -22.86 -23.64
N ARG A 32 14.80 -21.72 -24.10
CA ARG A 32 13.46 -21.20 -23.75
C ARG A 32 12.32 -22.24 -24.01
N ALA A 33 12.64 -23.45 -24.50
CA ALA A 33 11.71 -24.45 -25.05
C ALA A 33 10.86 -25.21 -24.00
N ASP A 34 11.13 -25.06 -22.67
CA ASP A 34 10.49 -25.94 -21.66
C ASP A 34 9.42 -25.23 -20.79
N THR A 35 9.04 -23.98 -21.08
CA THR A 35 7.92 -23.35 -20.38
C THR A 35 6.64 -23.53 -21.20
N PRO A 36 5.55 -24.05 -20.61
CA PRO A 36 4.29 -24.18 -21.32
C PRO A 36 3.85 -22.84 -21.93
N PRO A 37 3.14 -22.86 -23.08
CA PRO A 37 2.54 -21.63 -23.62
C PRO A 37 1.68 -20.93 -22.55
N LEU A 38 1.65 -19.59 -22.57
CA LEU A 38 0.96 -18.80 -21.56
C LEU A 38 -0.53 -19.18 -21.47
N ASP A 39 -1.20 -19.45 -22.60
CA ASP A 39 -2.60 -19.89 -22.62
C ASP A 39 -2.82 -21.22 -21.87
N ALA A 40 -1.87 -22.14 -21.95
CA ALA A 40 -1.94 -23.41 -21.20
C ALA A 40 -1.74 -23.17 -19.69
N LEU A 41 -0.87 -22.24 -19.31
CA LEU A 41 -0.72 -21.83 -17.91
C LEU A 41 -1.99 -21.16 -17.38
N HIS A 42 -2.63 -20.29 -18.16
CA HIS A 42 -3.88 -19.64 -17.81
C HIS A 42 -5.02 -20.65 -17.64
N ALA A 43 -5.18 -21.62 -18.55
CA ALA A 43 -6.21 -22.65 -18.44
C ALA A 43 -6.08 -23.46 -17.12
N ARG A 44 -4.85 -23.89 -16.79
CA ARG A 44 -4.56 -24.60 -15.53
C ARG A 44 -4.78 -23.73 -14.29
N LEU A 45 -4.43 -22.46 -14.37
CA LEU A 45 -4.67 -21.49 -13.31
C LEU A 45 -6.18 -21.34 -13.06
N ASP A 46 -6.97 -21.17 -14.11
CA ASP A 46 -8.42 -20.98 -14.01
C ASP A 46 -9.12 -22.21 -13.43
N GLU A 47 -8.68 -23.42 -13.82
CA GLU A 47 -9.17 -24.68 -13.25
C GLU A 47 -8.78 -24.83 -11.77
N ALA A 48 -7.52 -24.57 -11.43
CA ALA A 48 -7.04 -24.63 -10.05
C ALA A 48 -7.75 -23.59 -9.16
N ALA A 49 -7.96 -22.36 -9.65
CA ALA A 49 -8.69 -21.32 -8.94
C ALA A 49 -10.16 -21.72 -8.68
N ALA A 50 -10.81 -22.36 -9.65
CA ALA A 50 -12.17 -22.87 -9.45
C ALA A 50 -12.20 -24.01 -8.42
N SER A 51 -11.20 -24.89 -8.42
CA SER A 51 -11.08 -26.01 -7.48
C SER A 51 -10.85 -25.56 -6.03
N VAL A 52 -10.06 -24.50 -5.81
CA VAL A 52 -9.75 -24.01 -4.47
C VAL A 52 -10.86 -23.12 -3.87
N LEU A 53 -11.79 -22.61 -4.68
CA LEU A 53 -12.81 -21.65 -4.25
C LEU A 53 -13.60 -22.06 -2.99
N PRO A 54 -14.05 -23.31 -2.80
CA PRO A 54 -14.74 -23.72 -1.57
C PRO A 54 -13.88 -23.51 -0.30
N LYS A 55 -12.57 -23.75 -0.39
CA LYS A 55 -11.64 -23.47 0.71
C LYS A 55 -11.49 -21.97 0.95
N VAL A 56 -11.38 -21.17 -0.11
CA VAL A 56 -11.26 -19.70 -0.02
C VAL A 56 -12.48 -19.11 0.71
N VAL A 57 -13.68 -19.57 0.38
CA VAL A 57 -14.90 -19.17 1.10
C VAL A 57 -14.85 -19.59 2.58
N ALA A 58 -14.41 -20.82 2.86
CA ALA A 58 -14.29 -21.29 4.24
C ALA A 58 -13.26 -20.49 5.04
N TRP A 59 -12.10 -20.21 4.47
CA TRP A 59 -11.06 -19.37 5.09
C TRP A 59 -11.56 -17.95 5.34
N ARG A 60 -12.25 -17.34 4.36
CA ARG A 60 -12.83 -16.00 4.52
C ARG A 60 -13.79 -15.95 5.69
N ARG A 61 -14.70 -16.91 5.80
CA ARG A 61 -15.71 -16.95 6.86
C ARG A 61 -15.10 -17.21 8.24
N ASP A 62 -14.07 -18.04 8.31
CA ASP A 62 -13.33 -18.28 9.55
C ASP A 62 -12.57 -17.03 10.02
N LEU A 63 -11.85 -16.35 9.11
CA LEU A 63 -11.16 -15.11 9.41
C LEU A 63 -12.15 -14.00 9.83
N HIS A 64 -13.29 -13.89 9.15
CA HIS A 64 -14.32 -12.92 9.48
C HIS A 64 -14.94 -13.15 10.87
N ALA A 65 -15.12 -14.41 11.27
CA ALA A 65 -15.66 -14.76 12.58
C ALA A 65 -14.67 -14.52 13.73
N HIS A 66 -13.37 -14.40 13.43
CA HIS A 66 -12.29 -14.28 14.43
C HIS A 66 -11.33 -13.12 14.10
N PRO A 67 -11.85 -11.89 13.94
CA PRO A 67 -11.03 -10.74 13.61
C PRO A 67 -10.17 -10.30 14.79
N GLU A 68 -8.97 -9.79 14.51
CA GLU A 68 -8.03 -9.28 15.50
C GLU A 68 -7.58 -7.87 15.09
N LEU A 69 -7.42 -6.96 16.06
CA LEU A 69 -6.97 -5.59 15.85
C LEU A 69 -5.49 -5.55 15.42
N GLY A 70 -5.09 -4.46 14.82
CA GLY A 70 -3.71 -4.22 14.36
C GLY A 70 -2.68 -4.48 15.45
N ASN A 71 -1.59 -5.16 15.09
CA ASN A 71 -0.53 -5.63 15.99
C ASN A 71 -0.96 -6.65 17.07
N GLN A 72 -2.19 -7.17 16.98
CA GLN A 72 -2.75 -8.19 17.87
C GLN A 72 -3.20 -9.44 17.09
N GLU A 73 -2.89 -9.56 15.80
CA GLU A 73 -3.31 -10.59 14.86
C GLU A 73 -2.58 -11.93 15.11
N VAL A 74 -2.59 -12.41 16.35
CA VAL A 74 -1.81 -13.59 16.79
C VAL A 74 -2.40 -14.89 16.23
N ARG A 75 -3.72 -15.09 16.36
CA ARG A 75 -4.44 -16.24 15.79
C ARG A 75 -4.38 -16.22 14.28
N THR A 76 -4.64 -15.08 13.69
CA THR A 76 -4.62 -14.86 12.23
C THR A 76 -3.25 -15.20 11.67
N SER A 77 -2.18 -14.70 12.28
CA SER A 77 -0.79 -15.01 11.91
C SER A 77 -0.48 -16.50 11.97
N ALA A 78 -0.87 -17.16 13.05
CA ALA A 78 -0.65 -18.60 13.23
C ALA A 78 -1.41 -19.41 12.17
N PHE A 79 -2.68 -19.08 11.92
CA PHE A 79 -3.51 -19.71 10.90
C PHE A 79 -2.91 -19.57 9.49
N LEU A 80 -2.54 -18.35 9.10
CA LEU A 80 -1.94 -18.09 7.78
C LEU A 80 -0.61 -18.83 7.61
N ALA A 81 0.23 -18.83 8.64
CA ALA A 81 1.50 -19.54 8.62
C ALA A 81 1.33 -21.06 8.50
N GLU A 82 0.32 -21.64 9.13
CA GLU A 82 -0.01 -23.07 9.02
C GLU A 82 -0.43 -23.42 7.60
N GLN A 83 -1.38 -22.66 7.00
CA GLN A 83 -1.83 -22.88 5.63
C GLN A 83 -0.65 -22.82 4.65
N LEU A 84 0.21 -21.80 4.73
CA LEU A 84 1.35 -21.62 3.85
C LEU A 84 2.38 -22.77 3.98
N ARG A 85 2.67 -23.24 5.21
CA ARG A 85 3.54 -24.40 5.41
C ARG A 85 2.94 -25.65 4.80
N GLY A 86 1.62 -25.86 4.95
CA GLY A 86 0.90 -26.98 4.33
C GLY A 86 0.97 -26.98 2.81
N MET A 87 1.08 -25.81 2.18
CA MET A 87 1.27 -25.63 0.74
C MET A 87 2.75 -25.74 0.30
N GLY A 88 3.71 -25.94 1.21
CA GLY A 88 5.13 -26.11 0.91
C GLY A 88 5.92 -24.81 0.72
N TYR A 89 5.47 -23.70 1.28
CA TYR A 89 6.21 -22.45 1.33
C TYR A 89 7.25 -22.44 2.48
N GLU A 90 8.36 -21.72 2.27
CA GLU A 90 9.29 -21.35 3.34
C GLU A 90 8.69 -20.18 4.11
N VAL A 91 8.30 -20.35 5.38
CA VAL A 91 7.50 -19.37 6.14
C VAL A 91 8.29 -18.75 7.29
N ARG A 92 8.29 -17.42 7.38
CA ARG A 92 8.78 -16.59 8.48
C ARG A 92 7.61 -15.83 9.09
N THR A 93 7.45 -15.92 10.41
CA THR A 93 6.44 -15.19 11.20
C THR A 93 7.11 -14.13 12.07
N GLY A 94 6.31 -13.26 12.69
CA GLY A 94 6.80 -12.22 13.59
C GLY A 94 7.48 -11.06 12.85
N VAL A 95 7.21 -10.86 11.57
CA VAL A 95 7.67 -9.70 10.80
C VAL A 95 6.73 -8.53 11.08
N ALA A 96 7.25 -7.38 11.48
CA ALA A 96 6.45 -6.27 11.99
C ALA A 96 5.45 -6.76 13.07
N LYS A 97 5.94 -7.48 14.08
CA LYS A 97 5.21 -8.12 15.19
C LYS A 97 4.42 -9.38 14.79
N THR A 98 3.34 -9.27 14.06
CA THR A 98 2.42 -10.38 13.78
C THR A 98 2.41 -10.81 12.31
N GLY A 99 3.07 -10.07 11.42
CA GLY A 99 3.08 -10.35 9.99
C GLY A 99 3.73 -11.68 9.62
N VAL A 100 3.31 -12.23 8.47
CA VAL A 100 3.77 -13.50 7.92
C VAL A 100 4.35 -13.28 6.53
N VAL A 101 5.56 -13.76 6.30
CA VAL A 101 6.23 -13.73 4.99
C VAL A 101 6.54 -15.14 4.56
N ALA A 102 6.20 -15.48 3.32
CA ALA A 102 6.48 -16.81 2.79
C ALA A 102 7.13 -16.74 1.40
N LEU A 103 7.91 -17.75 1.05
CA LEU A 103 8.62 -17.83 -0.23
C LEU A 103 8.34 -19.17 -0.90
N LEU A 104 7.89 -19.11 -2.16
CA LEU A 104 7.81 -20.22 -3.06
C LEU A 104 8.91 -20.06 -4.13
N LYS A 105 9.89 -20.96 -4.14
CA LYS A 105 10.89 -21.01 -5.21
C LYS A 105 10.33 -21.81 -6.37
N GLY A 106 10.26 -21.22 -7.54
CA GLY A 106 9.83 -21.88 -8.77
C GLY A 106 10.82 -22.94 -9.26
N GLY A 107 10.41 -23.69 -10.26
CA GLY A 107 11.22 -24.76 -10.86
C GLY A 107 12.38 -24.28 -11.74
N LYS A 108 12.44 -22.99 -12.07
CA LYS A 108 13.41 -22.39 -12.99
C LYS A 108 13.97 -21.09 -12.43
N PRO A 109 15.19 -20.66 -12.78
CA PRO A 109 15.68 -19.33 -12.46
C PRO A 109 14.81 -18.22 -13.08
N GLY A 110 14.64 -17.12 -12.38
CA GLY A 110 13.83 -16.00 -12.85
C GLY A 110 13.73 -14.87 -11.83
N PRO A 111 12.88 -13.87 -12.07
CA PRO A 111 12.63 -12.77 -11.18
C PRO A 111 11.86 -13.17 -9.92
N VAL A 112 11.74 -12.23 -8.98
CA VAL A 112 10.97 -12.42 -7.75
C VAL A 112 9.79 -11.46 -7.75
N VAL A 113 8.59 -11.99 -7.66
CA VAL A 113 7.37 -11.19 -7.50
C VAL A 113 6.83 -11.32 -6.08
N ALA A 114 6.31 -10.23 -5.53
CA ALA A 114 5.63 -10.25 -4.24
C ALA A 114 4.13 -10.01 -4.39
N LEU A 115 3.33 -10.72 -3.60
CA LEU A 115 1.89 -10.53 -3.44
C LEU A 115 1.58 -10.17 -1.99
N ARG A 116 0.72 -9.18 -1.77
CA ARG A 116 0.39 -8.68 -0.41
C ARG A 116 -1.10 -8.75 -0.13
N ALA A 117 -1.41 -9.11 1.10
CA ALA A 117 -2.68 -8.83 1.76
C ALA A 117 -2.42 -8.26 3.16
N ASP A 118 -3.23 -7.32 3.59
CA ASP A 118 -3.36 -6.87 4.97
C ASP A 118 -4.15 -7.89 5.79
N MET A 119 -4.05 -7.82 7.14
CA MET A 119 -4.63 -8.87 7.98
C MET A 119 -5.33 -8.36 9.24
N ASP A 120 -5.26 -7.08 9.53
CA ASP A 120 -5.87 -6.49 10.72
C ASP A 120 -7.37 -6.18 10.53
N ALA A 121 -8.06 -6.02 11.64
CA ALA A 121 -9.48 -5.66 11.72
C ALA A 121 -9.67 -4.35 12.46
N LEU A 122 -10.88 -3.81 12.38
CA LEU A 122 -11.25 -2.50 12.91
C LEU A 122 -12.02 -2.59 14.24
N PRO A 123 -11.95 -1.55 15.09
CA PRO A 123 -12.72 -1.44 16.33
C PRO A 123 -14.20 -1.10 16.03
N VAL A 124 -14.89 -1.98 15.33
CA VAL A 124 -16.29 -1.85 14.89
C VAL A 124 -17.12 -3.00 15.43
N THR A 125 -18.27 -2.71 16.02
CA THR A 125 -19.25 -3.73 16.39
C THR A 125 -20.09 -4.12 15.17
N GLU A 126 -20.05 -5.38 14.77
CA GLU A 126 -20.71 -5.86 13.57
C GLU A 126 -22.25 -5.88 13.69
N GLU A 127 -22.93 -5.44 12.62
CA GLU A 127 -24.39 -5.42 12.47
C GLU A 127 -24.87 -6.08 11.17
N THR A 128 -24.07 -6.96 10.55
CA THR A 128 -24.42 -7.57 9.26
C THR A 128 -25.52 -8.62 9.39
N GLY A 129 -25.61 -9.29 10.53
CA GLY A 129 -26.52 -10.42 10.73
C GLY A 129 -26.11 -11.72 10.02
N LEU A 130 -24.88 -11.80 9.51
CA LEU A 130 -24.34 -12.99 8.86
C LEU A 130 -24.25 -14.17 9.84
N PRO A 131 -24.41 -15.43 9.38
CA PRO A 131 -24.27 -16.61 10.25
C PRO A 131 -22.88 -16.74 10.90
N PHE A 132 -21.87 -16.14 10.30
CA PHE A 132 -20.48 -16.09 10.75
C PHE A 132 -20.06 -14.68 11.19
N ALA A 133 -21.02 -13.81 11.52
CA ALA A 133 -20.75 -12.47 12.03
C ALA A 133 -19.84 -12.51 13.25
N SER A 134 -18.92 -11.56 13.33
CA SER A 134 -17.99 -11.43 14.44
C SER A 134 -18.68 -11.16 15.76
N LYS A 135 -18.26 -11.85 16.80
CA LYS A 135 -18.59 -11.58 18.21
C LYS A 135 -17.35 -11.18 19.02
N ALA A 136 -16.24 -10.96 18.32
CA ALA A 136 -14.97 -10.64 18.94
C ALA A 136 -15.04 -9.29 19.67
N ARG A 137 -14.31 -9.21 20.78
CA ARG A 137 -14.12 -7.99 21.57
C ARG A 137 -12.63 -7.77 21.72
N GLY A 138 -12.21 -6.53 21.73
CA GLY A 138 -10.82 -6.13 21.92
C GLY A 138 -10.70 -4.83 22.68
N GLU A 139 -9.50 -4.43 23.02
CA GLU A 139 -9.21 -3.12 23.63
C GLU A 139 -8.62 -2.19 22.56
N TYR A 140 -9.19 -1.00 22.42
CA TYR A 140 -8.70 0.04 21.53
C TYR A 140 -8.81 1.41 22.19
N GLY A 141 -7.70 2.13 22.30
CA GLY A 141 -7.66 3.43 22.95
C GLY A 141 -8.09 3.40 24.42
N GLY A 142 -7.81 2.33 25.16
CA GLY A 142 -8.18 2.15 26.56
C GLY A 142 -9.67 1.83 26.79
N ARG A 143 -10.38 1.38 25.75
CA ARG A 143 -11.81 1.01 25.84
C ARG A 143 -12.04 -0.36 25.21
N GLU A 144 -12.97 -1.11 25.80
CA GLU A 144 -13.48 -2.32 25.17
C GLU A 144 -14.38 -1.98 23.96
N VAL A 145 -14.11 -2.61 22.82
CA VAL A 145 -14.80 -2.40 21.55
C VAL A 145 -15.19 -3.73 20.91
N GLY A 146 -16.19 -3.73 20.04
CA GLY A 146 -16.39 -4.84 19.10
C GLY A 146 -15.28 -4.81 18.04
N VAL A 147 -14.98 -5.95 17.45
CA VAL A 147 -13.95 -6.07 16.40
C VAL A 147 -14.56 -6.71 15.17
N MET A 148 -14.33 -6.13 13.99
CA MET A 148 -14.89 -6.59 12.72
C MET A 148 -13.92 -6.35 11.57
N HIS A 149 -13.84 -7.27 10.61
CA HIS A 149 -13.21 -7.01 9.30
C HIS A 149 -14.09 -6.08 8.44
N ALA A 150 -14.29 -4.85 8.91
CA ALA A 150 -15.15 -3.87 8.25
C ALA A 150 -14.48 -3.21 7.02
N CYS A 151 -13.19 -3.47 6.76
CA CYS A 151 -12.47 -3.04 5.56
C CYS A 151 -12.34 -4.14 4.49
N GLY A 152 -12.60 -5.41 4.86
CA GLY A 152 -12.55 -6.53 3.92
C GLY A 152 -11.20 -7.25 3.88
N HIS A 153 -10.35 -7.09 4.89
CA HIS A 153 -9.06 -7.77 4.95
C HIS A 153 -9.19 -9.31 5.04
N ASP A 154 -10.30 -9.82 5.55
CA ASP A 154 -10.69 -11.23 5.46
C ASP A 154 -10.81 -11.73 4.00
N PHE A 155 -11.32 -10.87 3.08
CA PHE A 155 -11.30 -11.11 1.63
C PHE A 155 -9.88 -11.10 1.09
N HIS A 156 -9.09 -10.08 1.44
CA HIS A 156 -7.72 -9.94 0.96
C HIS A 156 -6.87 -11.16 1.34
N MET A 157 -6.92 -11.57 2.61
CA MET A 157 -6.20 -12.75 3.09
C MET A 157 -6.65 -14.03 2.41
N SER A 158 -7.96 -14.28 2.29
CA SER A 158 -8.49 -15.50 1.70
C SER A 158 -8.22 -15.57 0.19
N ILE A 159 -8.32 -14.45 -0.52
CA ILE A 159 -7.93 -14.32 -1.92
C ILE A 159 -6.44 -14.66 -2.10
N LEU A 160 -5.57 -14.08 -1.26
CA LEU A 160 -4.14 -14.35 -1.35
C LEU A 160 -3.82 -15.81 -1.00
N LEU A 161 -4.45 -16.40 0.02
CA LEU A 161 -4.32 -17.84 0.30
C LEU A 161 -4.75 -18.71 -0.90
N GLY A 162 -5.86 -18.37 -1.54
CA GLY A 162 -6.31 -19.07 -2.75
C GLY A 162 -5.30 -18.95 -3.89
N ALA A 163 -4.76 -17.76 -4.13
CA ALA A 163 -3.70 -17.55 -5.12
C ALA A 163 -2.42 -18.33 -4.78
N THR A 164 -2.05 -18.43 -3.49
CA THR A 164 -0.88 -19.21 -3.06
C THR A 164 -1.05 -20.71 -3.31
N GLU A 165 -2.25 -21.27 -3.07
CA GLU A 165 -2.52 -22.69 -3.35
C GLU A 165 -2.44 -22.97 -4.85
N VAL A 166 -3.00 -22.11 -5.70
CA VAL A 166 -2.89 -22.20 -7.16
C VAL A 166 -1.42 -22.17 -7.60
N LEU A 167 -0.64 -21.20 -7.12
CA LEU A 167 0.77 -21.03 -7.48
C LEU A 167 1.65 -22.20 -6.99
N ALA A 168 1.36 -22.76 -5.81
CA ALA A 168 2.04 -23.95 -5.31
C ALA A 168 1.84 -25.16 -6.25
N GLY A 169 0.63 -25.36 -6.76
CA GLY A 169 0.31 -26.41 -7.75
C GLY A 169 1.00 -26.21 -9.10
N MET A 170 1.42 -24.99 -9.41
CA MET A 170 2.12 -24.63 -10.66
C MET A 170 3.64 -24.47 -10.49
N LYS A 171 4.18 -24.70 -9.29
CA LYS A 171 5.58 -24.42 -8.90
C LYS A 171 6.62 -24.87 -9.93
N ALA A 172 6.47 -26.07 -10.50
CA ALA A 172 7.43 -26.64 -11.45
C ALA A 172 7.59 -25.81 -12.74
N ASP A 173 6.53 -25.11 -13.15
CA ASP A 173 6.48 -24.33 -14.39
C ASP A 173 6.85 -22.85 -14.18
N LEU A 174 6.86 -22.38 -12.95
CA LEU A 174 7.16 -20.98 -12.64
C LEU A 174 8.67 -20.71 -12.70
N PRO A 175 9.12 -19.70 -13.46
CA PRO A 175 10.48 -19.18 -13.33
C PRO A 175 10.56 -18.24 -12.12
N GLY A 176 11.72 -18.19 -11.44
CA GLY A 176 11.96 -17.28 -10.33
C GLY A 176 11.30 -17.69 -9.01
N ALA A 177 10.71 -16.74 -8.30
CA ALA A 177 10.08 -17.00 -7.02
C ALA A 177 8.87 -16.09 -6.76
N VAL A 178 7.95 -16.57 -5.92
CA VAL A 178 6.83 -15.78 -5.41
C VAL A 178 7.01 -15.58 -3.92
N LYS A 179 7.05 -14.32 -3.48
CA LYS A 179 7.06 -13.93 -2.07
C LYS A 179 5.65 -13.51 -1.67
N ILE A 180 5.14 -14.08 -0.61
CA ILE A 180 3.83 -13.79 -0.03
C ILE A 180 4.03 -12.94 1.20
N VAL A 181 3.27 -11.87 1.31
CA VAL A 181 3.33 -10.91 2.41
C VAL A 181 1.92 -10.74 2.98
N PHE A 182 1.70 -11.31 4.17
CA PHE A 182 0.55 -10.98 5.00
C PHE A 182 0.98 -9.93 6.00
N GLN A 183 0.44 -8.76 5.86
CA GLN A 183 0.88 -7.55 6.54
C GLN A 183 -0.06 -7.17 7.68
N PRO A 184 0.45 -6.91 8.92
CA PRO A 184 -0.36 -6.44 10.04
C PRO A 184 -0.59 -4.94 9.99
N ALA A 185 -1.52 -4.44 10.81
CA ALA A 185 -1.69 -3.05 11.21
C ALA A 185 -1.72 -2.04 10.03
N GLU A 186 -2.47 -2.35 8.96
CA GLU A 186 -2.69 -1.41 7.84
C GLU A 186 -3.52 -0.21 8.30
N GLU A 187 -4.55 -0.43 9.10
CA GLU A 187 -5.47 0.60 9.61
C GLU A 187 -4.82 1.50 10.69
N GLY A 188 -3.58 1.18 11.04
CA GLY A 188 -2.80 1.89 12.03
C GLY A 188 -3.16 1.55 13.47
N VAL A 189 -2.16 1.71 14.35
CA VAL A 189 -2.31 1.56 15.79
C VAL A 189 -1.86 2.86 16.45
N PRO A 190 -2.67 3.46 17.36
CA PRO A 190 -2.31 4.72 17.99
C PRO A 190 -0.93 4.68 18.66
N GLY A 191 -0.04 5.58 18.23
CA GLY A 191 1.32 5.69 18.78
C GLY A 191 2.34 4.68 18.22
N GLU A 192 1.96 3.87 17.24
CA GLU A 192 2.84 2.91 16.56
C GLU A 192 2.93 3.20 15.06
N PRO A 193 4.06 2.86 14.41
CA PRO A 193 4.15 2.95 12.95
C PRO A 193 3.27 1.88 12.28
N GLY A 194 2.80 2.16 11.06
CA GLY A 194 2.04 1.20 10.25
C GLY A 194 2.85 -0.02 9.84
N GLY A 195 2.15 -1.14 9.61
CA GLY A 195 2.76 -2.44 9.37
C GLY A 195 3.65 -2.49 8.13
N ALA A 196 3.24 -1.89 7.00
CA ALA A 196 4.04 -1.87 5.78
C ALA A 196 5.38 -1.15 5.96
N GLU A 197 5.38 0.00 6.65
CA GLU A 197 6.61 0.74 6.92
C GLU A 197 7.61 -0.08 7.72
N VAL A 198 7.12 -0.78 8.77
CA VAL A 198 7.95 -1.66 9.61
C VAL A 198 8.45 -2.85 8.80
N MET A 199 7.58 -3.53 8.03
CA MET A 199 8.00 -4.64 7.16
C MET A 199 9.09 -4.25 6.16
N VAL A 200 8.98 -3.06 5.56
CA VAL A 200 10.00 -2.54 4.65
C VAL A 200 11.32 -2.29 5.40
N LYS A 201 11.27 -1.70 6.59
CA LYS A 201 12.46 -1.49 7.45
C LYS A 201 13.11 -2.81 7.88
N GLU A 202 12.31 -3.86 8.09
CA GLU A 202 12.79 -5.21 8.42
C GLU A 202 13.26 -6.02 7.21
N GLY A 203 13.31 -5.40 6.00
CA GLY A 203 13.87 -5.99 4.80
C GLY A 203 12.96 -7.02 4.12
N VAL A 204 11.64 -6.88 4.21
CA VAL A 204 10.68 -7.80 3.56
C VAL A 204 10.88 -7.88 2.05
N LEU A 205 11.38 -6.82 1.41
CA LEU A 205 11.66 -6.76 -0.03
C LEU A 205 13.04 -7.31 -0.42
N ASP A 206 13.85 -7.71 0.57
CA ASP A 206 15.19 -8.26 0.38
C ASP A 206 15.16 -9.81 0.56
N ASN A 207 16.23 -10.48 0.14
CA ASN A 207 16.54 -11.89 0.40
C ASN A 207 15.38 -12.91 0.17
N PRO A 208 14.95 -13.15 -1.08
CA PRO A 208 15.46 -12.58 -2.33
C PRO A 208 14.89 -11.19 -2.59
N LYS A 209 15.64 -10.37 -3.33
CA LYS A 209 15.17 -9.03 -3.72
C LYS A 209 13.93 -9.13 -4.59
N VAL A 210 12.90 -8.38 -4.26
CA VAL A 210 11.64 -8.29 -5.01
C VAL A 210 11.82 -7.38 -6.22
N ASP A 211 11.38 -7.85 -7.39
CA ASP A 211 11.44 -7.09 -8.66
C ASP A 211 10.13 -6.34 -8.95
N ALA A 212 8.99 -6.87 -8.50
CA ALA A 212 7.68 -6.20 -8.57
C ALA A 212 6.75 -6.69 -7.46
N MET A 213 5.78 -5.86 -7.07
CA MET A 213 4.82 -6.18 -6.03
C MET A 213 3.39 -5.88 -6.44
N PHE A 214 2.47 -6.77 -6.09
CA PHE A 214 1.04 -6.63 -6.38
C PHE A 214 0.21 -6.75 -5.11
N GLY A 215 -0.89 -5.97 -5.06
CA GLY A 215 -1.90 -6.03 -4.02
C GLY A 215 -3.25 -5.60 -4.56
N LEU A 216 -4.29 -5.84 -3.77
CA LEU A 216 -5.65 -5.40 -4.09
C LEU A 216 -6.36 -4.87 -2.86
N HIS A 217 -7.40 -4.06 -3.08
CA HIS A 217 -8.37 -3.69 -2.06
C HIS A 217 -9.80 -3.97 -2.55
N VAL A 218 -10.66 -4.44 -1.67
CA VAL A 218 -12.07 -4.68 -1.98
C VAL A 218 -12.95 -3.51 -1.53
N GLY A 219 -13.99 -3.19 -2.28
CA GLY A 219 -15.11 -2.39 -1.81
C GLY A 219 -14.93 -0.87 -1.75
N ILE A 220 -13.77 -0.31 -2.14
CA ILE A 220 -13.53 1.15 -2.12
C ILE A 220 -14.57 1.93 -2.95
N THR A 221 -15.09 1.31 -3.99
CA THR A 221 -16.19 1.84 -4.79
C THR A 221 -17.31 0.79 -4.87
N PRO A 222 -18.59 1.20 -4.94
CA PRO A 222 -19.72 0.28 -4.98
C PRO A 222 -19.87 -0.36 -6.38
N LEU A 223 -18.84 -1.10 -6.81
CA LEU A 223 -18.81 -1.85 -8.06
C LEU A 223 -19.23 -3.29 -7.84
N GLU A 224 -19.94 -3.84 -8.82
CA GLU A 224 -20.39 -5.24 -8.81
C GLU A 224 -19.22 -6.21 -8.62
N ALA A 225 -19.52 -7.32 -7.95
CA ALA A 225 -18.58 -8.40 -7.69
C ALA A 225 -17.85 -8.85 -8.96
N GLY A 226 -16.52 -8.92 -8.87
CA GLY A 226 -15.65 -9.27 -9.99
C GLY A 226 -15.25 -8.13 -10.91
N SER A 227 -15.70 -6.89 -10.66
CA SER A 227 -15.17 -5.70 -11.34
C SER A 227 -13.73 -5.43 -10.93
N ILE A 228 -12.89 -5.00 -11.87
CA ILE A 228 -11.48 -4.64 -11.61
C ILE A 228 -11.23 -3.22 -12.09
N THR A 229 -10.77 -2.35 -11.19
CA THR A 229 -10.44 -0.97 -11.54
C THR A 229 -9.12 -0.55 -10.91
N PHE A 230 -8.34 0.21 -11.66
CA PHE A 230 -7.04 0.76 -11.26
C PHE A 230 -6.67 1.93 -12.16
N ARG A 231 -5.52 2.51 -11.91
CA ARG A 231 -4.92 3.51 -12.81
C ARG A 231 -3.42 3.54 -12.63
N PRO A 232 -2.63 3.93 -13.64
CA PRO A 232 -1.23 4.25 -13.45
C PRO A 232 -1.05 5.52 -12.61
N LYS A 233 0.09 5.65 -11.95
CA LYS A 233 0.44 6.75 -11.05
C LYS A 233 -0.41 6.76 -9.78
N GLY A 234 -0.74 7.95 -9.25
CA GLY A 234 -1.46 8.09 -7.98
C GLY A 234 -2.88 7.49 -8.03
N LEU A 235 -3.09 6.39 -7.33
CA LEU A 235 -4.39 5.71 -7.18
C LEU A 235 -5.12 6.15 -5.92
N MET A 236 -4.42 6.16 -4.77
CA MET A 236 -4.96 6.62 -3.49
C MET A 236 -4.08 7.73 -2.93
N ALA A 237 -4.69 8.66 -2.19
CA ALA A 237 -3.99 9.83 -1.69
C ALA A 237 -2.88 9.49 -0.69
N GLY A 238 -1.80 10.25 -0.71
CA GLY A 238 -0.95 10.41 0.45
C GLY A 238 -1.72 11.16 1.54
N GLY A 239 -1.56 10.75 2.79
CA GLY A 239 -2.30 11.28 3.92
C GLY A 239 -1.38 11.81 5.00
N ASP A 240 -1.30 13.14 5.12
CA ASP A 240 -0.53 13.79 6.17
C ASP A 240 -1.46 14.50 7.15
N THR A 241 -1.03 14.62 8.41
CA THR A 241 -1.67 15.47 9.40
C THR A 241 -0.72 16.57 9.85
N TYR A 242 -1.28 17.67 10.29
CA TYR A 242 -0.48 18.78 10.81
C TYR A 242 -1.14 19.42 12.02
N ARG A 243 -0.29 20.01 12.86
CA ARG A 243 -0.71 20.89 13.96
C ARG A 243 0.03 22.21 13.84
N ILE A 244 -0.69 23.31 14.01
CA ILE A 244 -0.13 24.68 14.04
C ILE A 244 -0.45 25.28 15.41
N VAL A 245 0.59 25.80 16.07
CA VAL A 245 0.46 26.55 17.31
C VAL A 245 0.82 28.00 17.00
N VAL A 246 -0.19 28.86 17.06
CA VAL A 246 -0.03 30.33 16.88
C VAL A 246 0.14 30.97 18.24
N LYS A 247 1.29 31.57 18.49
CA LYS A 247 1.58 32.29 19.74
C LYS A 247 1.55 33.80 19.51
N GLY A 248 0.71 34.45 20.27
CA GLY A 248 0.58 35.90 20.34
C GLY A 248 1.05 36.46 21.67
N ARG A 249 0.35 37.47 22.16
CA ARG A 249 0.55 38.07 23.48
C ARG A 249 -0.79 38.50 24.07
N GLN A 250 -1.14 37.89 25.20
CA GLN A 250 -2.40 38.13 25.91
C GLN A 250 -2.57 39.59 26.31
N THR A 251 -3.83 40.06 26.22
CA THR A 251 -4.22 41.38 26.67
C THR A 251 -5.71 41.48 26.95
N HIS A 252 -6.15 42.61 27.49
CA HIS A 252 -7.57 42.89 27.66
C HIS A 252 -8.26 43.07 26.28
N GLY A 253 -9.42 42.46 26.07
CA GLY A 253 -10.13 42.50 24.78
C GLY A 253 -10.49 43.91 24.29
N ALA A 254 -10.62 44.91 25.19
CA ALA A 254 -10.81 46.30 24.82
C ALA A 254 -9.51 47.08 24.51
N MET A 255 -8.33 46.45 24.67
CA MET A 255 -7.03 47.04 24.39
C MET A 255 -6.15 46.14 23.52
N PRO A 256 -6.62 45.73 22.32
CA PRO A 256 -5.91 44.78 21.49
C PRO A 256 -4.52 45.27 21.04
N TRP A 257 -4.30 46.57 20.92
CA TRP A 257 -3.00 47.16 20.57
C TRP A 257 -1.91 46.94 21.63
N ALA A 258 -2.27 46.56 22.85
CA ALA A 258 -1.32 46.23 23.92
C ALA A 258 -0.84 44.80 23.86
N GLY A 259 -1.44 43.95 23.00
CA GLY A 259 -1.10 42.54 22.80
C GLY A 259 -0.74 42.20 21.35
N VAL A 260 -0.82 40.91 21.04
CA VAL A 260 -0.83 40.38 19.68
C VAL A 260 -1.90 39.29 19.64
N ASP A 261 -2.95 39.49 18.86
CA ASP A 261 -4.12 38.60 18.87
C ASP A 261 -3.92 37.35 18.02
N PRO A 262 -3.68 36.18 18.62
CA PRO A 262 -3.46 34.95 17.89
C PRO A 262 -4.75 34.40 17.24
N ILE A 263 -5.96 34.82 17.67
CA ILE A 263 -7.22 34.40 17.07
C ILE A 263 -7.34 34.99 15.65
N VAL A 264 -7.08 36.31 15.54
CA VAL A 264 -7.11 36.99 14.23
C VAL A 264 -6.02 36.44 13.31
N VAL A 265 -4.82 36.18 13.82
CA VAL A 265 -3.72 35.57 13.07
C VAL A 265 -4.08 34.18 12.60
N ALA A 266 -4.66 33.32 13.45
CA ALA A 266 -5.11 31.99 13.11
C ALA A 266 -6.18 31.99 12.00
N ALA A 267 -7.14 32.92 12.09
CA ALA A 267 -8.16 33.08 11.03
C ALA A 267 -7.52 33.45 9.68
N GLN A 268 -6.52 34.34 9.67
CA GLN A 268 -5.77 34.67 8.45
C GLN A 268 -4.97 33.48 7.93
N ILE A 269 -4.38 32.66 8.80
CA ILE A 269 -3.69 31.43 8.42
C ILE A 269 -4.67 30.46 7.76
N VAL A 270 -5.88 30.25 8.32
CA VAL A 270 -6.91 29.38 7.71
C VAL A 270 -7.20 29.81 6.28
N LEU A 271 -7.41 31.12 6.03
CA LEU A 271 -7.64 31.66 4.70
C LEU A 271 -6.40 31.53 3.80
N GLY A 272 -5.22 31.80 4.33
CA GLY A 272 -3.94 31.69 3.63
C GLY A 272 -3.65 30.26 3.16
N LEU A 273 -3.94 29.26 3.99
CA LEU A 273 -3.74 27.86 3.65
C LEU A 273 -4.60 27.41 2.46
N GLN A 274 -5.80 27.98 2.26
CA GLN A 274 -6.62 27.68 1.09
C GLN A 274 -5.95 28.17 -0.20
N THR A 275 -5.11 29.21 -0.14
CA THR A 275 -4.38 29.72 -1.30
C THR A 275 -3.21 28.80 -1.72
N VAL A 276 -2.73 27.93 -0.83
CA VAL A 276 -1.68 26.97 -1.17
C VAL A 276 -2.15 26.08 -2.33
N VAL A 277 -3.34 25.49 -2.22
CA VAL A 277 -3.91 24.66 -3.27
C VAL A 277 -4.37 25.49 -4.46
N SER A 278 -5.13 26.58 -4.22
CA SER A 278 -5.80 27.31 -5.30
C SER A 278 -4.89 28.25 -6.11
N ARG A 279 -3.69 28.62 -5.61
CA ARG A 279 -2.84 29.68 -6.21
C ARG A 279 -1.35 29.33 -6.29
N GLN A 280 -0.89 28.28 -5.62
CA GLN A 280 0.56 28.05 -5.48
C GLN A 280 1.05 26.73 -6.05
N ILE A 281 0.17 25.83 -6.44
CA ILE A 281 0.50 24.53 -7.07
C ILE A 281 -0.19 24.41 -8.43
N ASP A 282 0.40 23.59 -9.28
CA ASP A 282 -0.19 23.25 -10.59
C ASP A 282 -1.23 22.11 -10.43
N LEU A 283 -2.51 22.50 -10.37
CA LEU A 283 -3.64 21.56 -10.25
C LEU A 283 -3.82 20.66 -11.50
N THR A 284 -3.13 20.95 -12.62
CA THR A 284 -3.17 20.07 -13.80
C THR A 284 -2.29 18.83 -13.62
N THR A 285 -1.33 18.87 -12.69
CA THR A 285 -0.49 17.71 -12.35
C THR A 285 -1.28 16.66 -11.58
N ALA A 286 -1.94 17.06 -10.49
CA ALA A 286 -2.79 16.19 -9.69
C ALA A 286 -3.67 17.02 -8.74
N PRO A 287 -4.81 16.49 -8.26
CA PRO A 287 -5.60 17.14 -7.22
C PRO A 287 -4.87 17.15 -5.87
N ALA A 288 -5.22 18.11 -5.01
CA ALA A 288 -4.77 18.15 -3.63
C ALA A 288 -5.83 18.80 -2.73
N VAL A 289 -5.82 18.46 -1.45
CA VAL A 289 -6.71 19.02 -0.44
C VAL A 289 -5.90 19.40 0.79
N VAL A 290 -6.11 20.61 1.31
CA VAL A 290 -5.59 21.08 2.60
C VAL A 290 -6.78 21.50 3.45
N THR A 291 -7.00 20.81 4.56
CA THR A 291 -8.13 21.04 5.46
C THR A 291 -7.63 21.48 6.81
N VAL A 292 -8.25 22.53 7.38
CA VAL A 292 -8.18 22.84 8.81
C VAL A 292 -9.41 22.21 9.46
N GLY A 293 -9.21 21.20 10.30
CA GLY A 293 -10.28 20.43 10.94
C GLY A 293 -10.65 20.95 12.32
N THR A 294 -9.68 21.49 13.07
CA THR A 294 -9.91 22.08 14.39
C THR A 294 -9.23 23.44 14.52
N ILE A 295 -9.83 24.31 15.32
CA ILE A 295 -9.26 25.57 15.79
C ILE A 295 -9.73 25.80 17.22
N GLU A 296 -8.79 25.98 18.14
CA GLU A 296 -9.05 26.08 19.57
C GLU A 296 -8.23 27.24 20.18
N GLY A 297 -8.86 28.10 20.96
CA GLY A 297 -8.18 29.21 21.66
C GLY A 297 -9.14 30.12 22.37
N GLY A 298 -8.60 30.81 23.39
CA GLY A 298 -9.36 31.72 24.23
C GLY A 298 -10.14 31.01 25.34
N SER A 299 -10.37 31.74 26.46
CA SER A 299 -11.09 31.26 27.64
C SER A 299 -12.30 32.14 28.01
N ARG A 300 -12.29 33.39 27.59
CA ARG A 300 -13.35 34.36 27.91
C ARG A 300 -13.45 35.45 26.85
N HIS A 301 -14.66 35.93 26.58
CA HIS A 301 -14.98 36.90 25.52
C HIS A 301 -14.23 38.25 25.60
N ASN A 302 -13.73 38.64 26.77
CA ASN A 302 -13.04 39.92 26.97
C ASN A 302 -11.53 39.79 27.22
N ILE A 303 -10.94 38.62 26.84
CA ILE A 303 -9.51 38.33 26.92
C ILE A 303 -9.02 37.93 25.54
N VAL A 304 -8.02 38.64 25.00
CA VAL A 304 -7.21 38.19 23.90
C VAL A 304 -6.26 37.11 24.45
N PRO A 305 -6.31 35.87 23.98
CA PRO A 305 -5.46 34.81 24.51
C PRO A 305 -3.99 34.98 24.09
N ASP A 306 -3.10 34.16 24.64
CA ASP A 306 -1.70 34.11 24.27
C ASP A 306 -1.41 33.03 23.18
N GLU A 307 -2.33 32.08 22.99
CA GLU A 307 -2.13 30.98 22.06
C GLU A 307 -3.45 30.53 21.40
N VAL A 308 -3.35 30.10 20.13
CA VAL A 308 -4.38 29.37 19.40
C VAL A 308 -3.75 28.12 18.77
N ARG A 309 -4.45 26.99 18.83
CA ARG A 309 -4.05 25.72 18.23
C ARG A 309 -4.96 25.35 17.08
N MET A 310 -4.39 24.82 16.01
CA MET A 310 -5.13 24.31 14.86
C MET A 310 -4.56 22.93 14.48
N SER A 311 -5.42 22.07 13.97
CA SER A 311 -4.99 20.83 13.35
C SER A 311 -5.77 20.57 12.05
N GLY A 312 -5.17 19.79 11.16
CA GLY A 312 -5.78 19.49 9.88
C GLY A 312 -5.10 18.36 9.14
N THR A 313 -5.58 18.11 7.94
CA THR A 313 -5.07 17.05 7.05
C THR A 313 -4.65 17.61 5.71
N ILE A 314 -3.69 16.92 5.07
CA ILE A 314 -3.24 17.17 3.70
C ILE A 314 -3.42 15.89 2.92
N ARG A 315 -4.05 15.98 1.73
CA ARG A 315 -4.22 14.87 0.79
C ARG A 315 -3.60 15.23 -0.54
N THR A 316 -2.75 14.36 -1.08
CA THR A 316 -2.03 14.58 -2.34
C THR A 316 -1.99 13.31 -3.15
N PHE A 317 -1.85 13.43 -4.49
CA PHE A 317 -1.80 12.30 -5.40
C PHE A 317 -0.51 12.24 -6.23
N ASP A 318 0.43 13.15 -5.95
CA ASP A 318 1.74 13.19 -6.59
C ASP A 318 2.82 13.41 -5.52
N PRO A 319 3.91 12.62 -5.50
CA PRO A 319 4.95 12.75 -4.48
C PRO A 319 5.71 14.07 -4.52
N GLY A 320 5.92 14.64 -5.72
CA GLY A 320 6.56 15.95 -5.88
C GLY A 320 5.69 17.07 -5.36
N MET A 321 4.40 17.08 -5.73
CA MET A 321 3.40 18.02 -5.25
C MET A 321 3.23 17.94 -3.73
N ARG A 322 3.23 16.72 -3.13
CA ARG A 322 3.20 16.52 -1.67
C ARG A 322 4.31 17.33 -1.00
N LYS A 323 5.56 17.14 -1.43
CA LYS A 323 6.72 17.85 -0.89
C LYS A 323 6.56 19.37 -0.98
N GLU A 324 6.07 19.85 -2.12
CA GLU A 324 5.81 21.29 -2.29
C GLU A 324 4.73 21.83 -1.36
N ILE A 325 3.59 21.14 -1.24
CA ILE A 325 2.48 21.55 -0.39
C ILE A 325 2.91 21.64 1.07
N LEU A 326 3.61 20.65 1.58
CA LEU A 326 4.12 20.63 2.95
C LEU A 326 5.01 21.85 3.23
N ALA A 327 5.94 22.16 2.33
CA ALA A 327 6.81 23.33 2.45
C ALA A 327 6.02 24.66 2.37
N ARG A 328 5.00 24.73 1.51
CA ARG A 328 4.17 25.93 1.32
C ARG A 328 3.23 26.17 2.49
N VAL A 329 2.63 25.12 3.08
CA VAL A 329 1.81 25.22 4.30
C VAL A 329 2.63 25.84 5.43
N LYS A 330 3.85 25.32 5.66
CA LYS A 330 4.77 25.87 6.67
C LYS A 330 5.06 27.34 6.44
N ARG A 331 5.55 27.69 5.24
CA ARG A 331 5.91 29.05 4.87
C ARG A 331 4.73 30.03 4.99
N THR A 332 3.53 29.61 4.58
CA THR A 332 2.33 30.44 4.65
C THR A 332 1.95 30.74 6.10
N ALA A 333 1.93 29.73 6.97
CA ALA A 333 1.59 29.91 8.38
C ALA A 333 2.61 30.80 9.09
N GLU A 334 3.91 30.53 8.92
CA GLU A 334 5.00 31.31 9.53
C GLU A 334 5.03 32.75 9.02
N GLY A 335 4.82 32.96 7.71
CA GLY A 335 4.82 34.28 7.09
C GLY A 335 3.67 35.18 7.57
N ILE A 336 2.44 34.65 7.67
CA ILE A 336 1.28 35.36 8.18
C ILE A 336 1.48 35.72 9.66
N ALA A 337 1.92 34.78 10.48
CA ALA A 337 2.17 35.03 11.89
C ALA A 337 3.24 36.11 12.10
N SER A 338 4.36 36.01 11.38
CA SER A 338 5.47 36.97 11.43
C SER A 338 5.01 38.38 11.04
N ALA A 339 4.21 38.53 9.99
CA ALA A 339 3.68 39.81 9.53
C ALA A 339 2.80 40.51 10.59
N ALA A 340 2.16 39.74 11.47
CA ALA A 340 1.33 40.22 12.57
C ALA A 340 2.09 40.38 13.91
N GLY A 341 3.39 40.12 13.95
CA GLY A 341 4.19 40.13 15.19
C GLY A 341 3.94 38.91 16.09
N ALA A 342 3.30 37.87 15.57
CA ALA A 342 3.11 36.57 16.20
C ALA A 342 4.15 35.54 15.72
N THR A 343 4.10 34.32 16.27
CA THR A 343 4.83 33.18 15.76
C THR A 343 3.88 32.02 15.46
N ALA A 344 4.17 31.23 14.44
CA ALA A 344 3.48 29.97 14.17
C ALA A 344 4.48 28.82 14.16
N GLY A 345 4.27 27.83 15.01
CA GLY A 345 5.02 26.57 15.00
C GLY A 345 4.20 25.51 14.27
N LEU A 346 4.77 24.88 13.24
CA LEU A 346 4.16 23.75 12.53
C LEU A 346 4.81 22.44 12.99
N ILE A 347 3.97 21.50 13.43
CA ILE A 347 4.33 20.09 13.61
C ILE A 347 3.64 19.33 12.49
N LEU A 348 4.42 18.58 11.75
CA LEU A 348 3.97 17.77 10.64
C LEU A 348 4.12 16.30 11.02
N ASP A 349 3.02 15.58 10.98
CA ASP A 349 3.01 14.12 11.13
C ASP A 349 2.83 13.55 9.72
N GLU A 350 3.97 13.17 9.09
CA GLU A 350 3.94 12.56 7.77
C GLU A 350 3.36 11.16 7.88
N GLY A 351 2.20 10.98 7.24
CA GLY A 351 1.50 9.70 7.19
C GLY A 351 1.83 8.90 5.93
N TYR A 352 0.85 8.14 5.46
CA TYR A 352 1.06 7.24 4.31
C TYR A 352 1.42 8.02 3.04
N PRO A 353 2.45 7.57 2.29
CA PRO A 353 2.73 8.11 0.97
C PRO A 353 1.57 7.90 -0.01
N VAL A 354 1.67 8.53 -1.18
CA VAL A 354 0.75 8.25 -2.29
C VAL A 354 0.85 6.79 -2.69
N THR A 355 -0.28 6.07 -2.77
CA THR A 355 -0.32 4.74 -3.37
C THR A 355 -0.13 4.90 -4.87
N TRP A 356 1.10 4.63 -5.30
CA TRP A 356 1.58 4.91 -6.64
C TRP A 356 1.74 3.63 -7.42
N ASN A 357 0.95 3.49 -8.48
CA ASN A 357 1.11 2.42 -9.45
C ASN A 357 2.20 2.79 -10.47
N ASP A 358 3.25 1.97 -10.55
CA ASP A 358 4.26 2.13 -11.57
C ASP A 358 3.64 2.06 -12.97
N ALA A 359 3.92 3.05 -13.82
CA ALA A 359 3.21 3.21 -15.08
C ALA A 359 3.55 2.08 -16.08
N GLU A 360 4.82 1.69 -16.17
CA GLU A 360 5.29 0.63 -17.07
C GLU A 360 4.77 -0.74 -16.61
N LEU A 361 4.88 -1.03 -15.32
CA LEU A 361 4.32 -2.27 -14.75
C LEU A 361 2.80 -2.34 -14.92
N THR A 362 2.10 -1.22 -14.73
CA THR A 362 0.64 -1.15 -14.88
C THR A 362 0.22 -1.44 -16.32
N GLU A 363 0.87 -0.80 -17.31
CA GLU A 363 0.60 -1.05 -18.72
C GLU A 363 0.87 -2.51 -19.08
N ARG A 364 2.01 -3.03 -18.66
CA ARG A 364 2.43 -4.42 -18.88
C ARG A 364 1.44 -5.43 -18.32
N MET A 365 0.89 -5.20 -17.12
CA MET A 365 0.01 -6.14 -16.41
C MET A 365 -1.48 -5.91 -16.68
N THR A 366 -1.85 -4.85 -17.40
CA THR A 366 -3.24 -4.56 -17.79
C THR A 366 -3.93 -5.73 -18.53
N PRO A 367 -3.29 -6.43 -19.48
CA PRO A 367 -3.91 -7.60 -20.14
C PRO A 367 -4.25 -8.73 -19.17
N SER A 368 -3.38 -9.00 -18.17
CA SER A 368 -3.61 -10.02 -17.14
C SER A 368 -4.86 -9.76 -16.32
N LEU A 369 -5.03 -8.53 -15.84
CA LEU A 369 -6.21 -8.11 -15.09
C LEU A 369 -7.48 -8.09 -15.97
N LYS A 370 -7.36 -7.64 -17.22
CA LYS A 370 -8.48 -7.63 -18.18
C LYS A 370 -9.00 -9.04 -18.48
N ARG A 371 -8.12 -10.04 -18.57
CA ARG A 371 -8.48 -11.44 -18.82
C ARG A 371 -9.41 -12.00 -17.75
N VAL A 372 -9.21 -11.62 -16.49
CA VAL A 372 -9.89 -12.23 -15.34
C VAL A 372 -11.06 -11.40 -14.81
N ALA A 373 -11.22 -10.16 -15.23
CA ALA A 373 -12.33 -9.31 -14.81
C ALA A 373 -13.67 -9.93 -15.23
N ALA A 374 -14.57 -10.13 -14.27
CA ALA A 374 -15.90 -10.72 -14.48
C ALA A 374 -17.01 -9.66 -14.53
N GLY A 375 -16.73 -8.43 -14.14
CA GLY A 375 -17.61 -7.24 -14.19
C GLY A 375 -16.97 -6.11 -14.96
N THR A 376 -17.16 -4.89 -14.47
CA THR A 376 -16.57 -3.68 -15.06
C THR A 376 -15.04 -3.75 -15.01
N PHE A 377 -14.41 -3.47 -16.15
CA PHE A 377 -12.95 -3.29 -16.23
C PHE A 377 -12.61 -1.84 -16.59
N ASN A 378 -11.92 -1.12 -15.69
CA ASN A 378 -11.53 0.26 -15.93
C ASN A 378 -10.07 0.50 -15.48
N PRO A 379 -9.10 0.59 -16.42
CA PRO A 379 -7.70 0.84 -16.13
C PRO A 379 -7.36 2.33 -15.90
N ASN A 380 -8.37 3.21 -15.84
CA ASN A 380 -8.24 4.66 -15.65
C ASN A 380 -9.29 5.20 -14.67
N VAL A 381 -9.48 4.50 -13.53
CA VAL A 381 -10.43 4.93 -12.51
C VAL A 381 -10.01 6.29 -11.90
N GLN A 382 -10.98 7.07 -11.46
CA GLN A 382 -10.67 8.28 -10.68
C GLN A 382 -9.95 7.91 -9.39
N PRO A 383 -8.92 8.68 -8.99
CA PRO A 383 -8.22 8.41 -7.73
C PRO A 383 -9.13 8.66 -6.54
N THR A 384 -8.86 7.98 -5.42
CA THR A 384 -9.63 8.17 -4.18
C THR A 384 -8.83 8.94 -3.14
N THR A 385 -9.51 9.69 -2.28
CA THR A 385 -8.88 10.46 -1.20
C THR A 385 -8.56 9.64 0.05
N THR A 386 -8.89 8.34 0.05
CA THR A 386 -8.44 7.37 1.05
C THR A 386 -6.93 7.14 0.92
N SER A 387 -6.29 6.68 1.99
CA SER A 387 -4.85 6.35 2.02
C SER A 387 -4.68 4.86 2.27
N GLU A 388 -3.51 4.32 1.88
CA GLU A 388 -3.19 2.89 1.94
C GLU A 388 -1.68 2.73 2.16
N ASP A 389 -1.27 1.96 3.16
CA ASP A 389 0.15 1.82 3.51
C ASP A 389 0.93 0.87 2.58
N PHE A 390 0.26 0.15 1.67
CA PHE A 390 0.91 -0.50 0.51
C PHE A 390 1.85 0.46 -0.25
N SER A 391 1.57 1.74 -0.15
CA SER A 391 2.38 2.82 -0.70
C SER A 391 3.87 2.76 -0.29
N PHE A 392 4.20 2.27 0.91
CA PHE A 392 5.59 2.13 1.35
C PHE A 392 6.37 1.12 0.51
N TYR A 393 5.72 0.05 0.04
CA TYR A 393 6.36 -0.90 -0.88
C TYR A 393 6.58 -0.27 -2.25
N GLY A 394 5.57 0.46 -2.77
CA GLY A 394 5.64 1.13 -4.06
C GLY A 394 6.73 2.23 -4.14
N GLN A 395 7.22 2.72 -3.00
CA GLN A 395 8.39 3.62 -2.96
C GLN A 395 9.73 2.88 -3.14
N LYS A 396 9.76 1.57 -3.04
CA LYS A 396 10.98 0.76 -3.05
C LYS A 396 11.11 -0.12 -4.28
N VAL A 397 10.00 -0.62 -4.80
CA VAL A 397 9.94 -1.50 -5.98
C VAL A 397 8.77 -1.09 -6.87
N PRO A 398 8.82 -1.37 -8.19
CA PRO A 398 7.64 -1.24 -9.04
C PRO A 398 6.45 -1.99 -8.45
N ALA A 399 5.32 -1.31 -8.29
CA ALA A 399 4.14 -1.86 -7.65
C ALA A 399 2.87 -1.56 -8.45
N LEU A 400 1.90 -2.46 -8.38
CA LEU A 400 0.56 -2.28 -8.93
C LEU A 400 -0.47 -2.70 -7.87
N TYR A 401 -1.31 -1.76 -7.49
CA TYR A 401 -2.46 -1.93 -6.61
C TYR A 401 -3.75 -1.71 -7.39
N PHE A 402 -4.76 -2.55 -7.18
CA PHE A 402 -6.02 -2.43 -7.89
C PHE A 402 -7.22 -2.64 -6.97
N PHE A 403 -8.38 -2.14 -7.37
CA PHE A 403 -9.62 -2.34 -6.66
C PHE A 403 -10.41 -3.49 -7.25
N LEU A 404 -10.96 -4.35 -6.38
CA LEU A 404 -11.87 -5.42 -6.72
C LEU A 404 -13.28 -5.05 -6.25
N GLY A 405 -14.23 -5.00 -7.16
CA GLY A 405 -15.64 -4.80 -6.86
C GLY A 405 -16.21 -6.00 -6.11
N VAL A 406 -17.02 -5.70 -5.09
CA VAL A 406 -17.61 -6.70 -4.19
C VAL A 406 -19.08 -6.42 -3.85
N ALA A 407 -19.71 -5.43 -4.51
CA ALA A 407 -21.14 -5.19 -4.33
C ALA A 407 -21.93 -6.31 -5.02
N PRO A 408 -23.02 -6.82 -4.40
CA PRO A 408 -23.87 -7.79 -5.04
C PRO A 408 -24.39 -7.30 -6.39
N LYS A 409 -24.48 -8.20 -7.36
CA LYS A 409 -24.92 -7.85 -8.71
C LYS A 409 -26.34 -7.27 -8.69
N GLY A 410 -26.51 -6.11 -9.34
CA GLY A 410 -27.80 -5.40 -9.41
C GLY A 410 -28.18 -4.69 -8.10
N SER A 411 -27.29 -4.60 -7.11
CA SER A 411 -27.54 -3.79 -5.90
C SER A 411 -27.54 -2.30 -6.24
N ASP A 412 -28.34 -1.53 -5.47
CA ASP A 412 -28.32 -0.07 -5.56
C ASP A 412 -27.01 0.47 -4.94
N PRO A 413 -26.17 1.17 -5.71
CA PRO A 413 -24.94 1.77 -5.17
C PRO A 413 -25.18 2.71 -3.98
N ALA A 414 -26.34 3.38 -3.92
CA ALA A 414 -26.69 4.29 -2.82
C ALA A 414 -27.06 3.54 -1.53
N ALA A 415 -27.49 2.29 -1.63
CA ALA A 415 -27.81 1.43 -0.48
C ALA A 415 -26.62 0.58 -0.02
N TRP A 416 -25.47 0.59 -0.76
CA TRP A 416 -24.29 -0.17 -0.42
C TRP A 416 -23.64 0.36 0.86
N ALA A 417 -23.42 -0.50 1.83
CA ALA A 417 -22.66 -0.17 3.03
C ALA A 417 -21.16 -0.14 2.69
N ALA A 418 -20.57 1.06 2.71
CA ALA A 418 -19.15 1.24 2.41
C ALA A 418 -18.23 0.55 3.45
N ASN A 419 -16.96 0.40 3.11
CA ASN A 419 -15.90 0.01 4.05
C ASN A 419 -15.99 0.85 5.33
N HIS A 420 -15.61 0.27 6.46
CA HIS A 420 -15.69 0.79 7.82
C HIS A 420 -17.12 0.90 8.38
N SER A 421 -18.14 0.51 7.60
CA SER A 421 -19.52 0.40 8.10
C SER A 421 -19.70 -0.89 8.91
N PRO A 422 -20.46 -0.87 10.03
CA PRO A 422 -20.82 -2.09 10.77
C PRO A 422 -21.68 -3.07 9.95
N ARG A 423 -22.19 -2.62 8.79
CA ARG A 423 -22.99 -3.42 7.85
C ARG A 423 -22.25 -3.73 6.55
N PHE A 424 -20.96 -3.51 6.49
CA PHE A 424 -20.15 -3.86 5.31
C PHE A 424 -20.21 -5.38 5.08
N SER A 425 -20.75 -5.79 3.95
CA SER A 425 -20.99 -7.21 3.62
C SER A 425 -20.69 -7.48 2.15
N PRO A 426 -19.41 -7.73 1.82
CA PRO A 426 -18.97 -8.00 0.46
C PRO A 426 -19.49 -9.33 -0.08
N ASP A 427 -19.83 -9.38 -1.38
CA ASP A 427 -20.29 -10.58 -2.08
C ASP A 427 -19.14 -11.55 -2.34
N GLU A 428 -19.25 -12.76 -1.81
CA GLU A 428 -18.26 -13.83 -1.97
C GLU A 428 -18.05 -14.26 -3.44
N ALA A 429 -18.97 -13.92 -4.35
CA ALA A 429 -18.77 -14.13 -5.79
C ALA A 429 -17.52 -13.43 -6.36
N ALA A 430 -17.03 -12.39 -5.69
CA ALA A 430 -15.80 -11.70 -6.08
C ALA A 430 -14.53 -12.50 -5.80
N LEU A 431 -14.55 -13.44 -4.85
CA LEU A 431 -13.36 -14.18 -4.39
C LEU A 431 -12.61 -14.87 -5.53
N ILE A 432 -13.34 -15.53 -6.43
CA ILE A 432 -12.72 -16.23 -7.57
C ILE A 432 -11.97 -15.28 -8.51
N THR A 433 -12.51 -14.07 -8.74
CA THR A 433 -11.86 -13.05 -9.56
C THR A 433 -10.58 -12.56 -8.89
N GLY A 434 -10.60 -12.31 -7.58
CA GLY A 434 -9.42 -11.92 -6.81
C GLY A 434 -8.31 -12.97 -6.85
N VAL A 435 -8.65 -14.24 -6.62
CA VAL A 435 -7.70 -15.37 -6.72
C VAL A 435 -7.04 -15.44 -8.11
N ARG A 436 -7.86 -15.40 -9.16
CA ARG A 436 -7.37 -15.40 -10.54
C ARG A 436 -6.49 -14.19 -10.84
N ALA A 437 -6.86 -13.00 -10.34
CA ALA A 437 -6.12 -11.78 -10.58
C ALA A 437 -4.72 -11.83 -9.98
N LEU A 438 -4.57 -12.14 -8.67
CA LEU A 438 -3.26 -12.22 -8.04
C LEU A 438 -2.41 -13.35 -8.61
N ALA A 439 -2.98 -14.53 -8.86
CA ALA A 439 -2.26 -15.64 -9.46
C ALA A 439 -1.81 -15.33 -10.90
N SER A 440 -2.67 -14.67 -11.72
CA SER A 440 -2.31 -14.29 -13.09
C SER A 440 -1.21 -13.23 -13.11
N LEU A 441 -1.29 -12.22 -12.25
CA LEU A 441 -0.22 -11.20 -12.16
C LEU A 441 1.13 -11.85 -11.84
N ALA A 442 1.16 -12.83 -10.93
CA ALA A 442 2.39 -13.54 -10.60
C ALA A 442 2.89 -14.39 -11.79
N VAL A 443 2.02 -15.23 -12.39
CA VAL A 443 2.37 -16.10 -13.51
C VAL A 443 2.86 -15.30 -14.71
N ASP A 444 2.11 -14.26 -15.10
CA ASP A 444 2.39 -13.46 -16.29
C ASP A 444 3.66 -12.63 -16.12
N TYR A 445 3.87 -12.05 -14.94
CA TYR A 445 5.10 -11.32 -14.65
C TYR A 445 6.32 -12.24 -14.73
N LEU A 446 6.26 -13.40 -14.08
CA LEU A 446 7.35 -14.39 -14.06
C LEU A 446 7.61 -14.97 -15.45
N ALA A 447 6.58 -15.27 -16.23
CA ALA A 447 6.71 -15.74 -17.60
C ALA A 447 7.28 -14.69 -18.57
N GLY A 448 7.39 -13.43 -18.15
CA GLY A 448 7.87 -12.33 -18.97
C GLY A 448 6.84 -11.80 -19.95
N ALA A 449 5.54 -11.98 -19.68
CA ALA A 449 4.46 -11.39 -20.48
C ALA A 449 4.61 -9.87 -20.56
N GLY A 450 4.38 -9.31 -21.74
CA GLY A 450 4.45 -7.86 -21.99
C GLY A 450 5.88 -7.28 -21.99
N LYS A 451 6.94 -8.10 -22.09
CA LYS A 451 8.33 -7.61 -22.31
C LYS A 451 8.57 -7.35 -23.79
#